data_22925351ed738c9fe54792f8a6fbd399
#
_entry.id   22925351ed738c9fe54792f8a6fbd399
#
_cell.length_a   1.000
_cell.length_b   1.000
_cell.length_c   1.000
_cell.angle_alpha   90.00
_cell.angle_beta   90.00
_cell.angle_gamma   90.00
#
_symmetry.space_group_name_H-M   'P 1'
#
loop_
_entity.id
_entity.type
_entity.pdbx_description
1 polymer ?
#
loop_
_entity_poly.entity_id
_entity_poly.type
_entity_poly.pdbx_seq_one_letter_code
_entity_poly.pdbx_strand_id
1 'polypeptide(L)'
;MPLTAGIVGLPNVGKSTLFNAITKSQVEAANYPFATIQPNVGVVEVPDYRIDRLVEIFNPKKTIYTTFEFTDIAGLVKGASQGEGLGNQFLSNIRLTDAICHVVRCFDNPDITHVENSVDPIRDIEIINLELTLADLQTIENRRSKIERKAKTNKDKESLDELALLDRLQPILEEGKPARSLELNEDEQILM
;
A
#
# COMPACT_ATOMS: atom_id res chain seq x y z
N MET A 1 16.44 -2.37 3.94
CA MET A 1 15.26 -3.28 3.93
C MET A 1 14.84 -3.42 2.47
N PRO A 2 14.33 -4.58 2.01
CA PRO A 2 13.73 -4.68 0.70
C PRO A 2 12.52 -3.75 0.61
N LEU A 3 12.23 -3.26 -0.60
CA LEU A 3 10.99 -2.52 -0.85
C LEU A 3 9.80 -3.47 -0.79
N THR A 4 8.68 -3.00 -0.26
CA THR A 4 7.48 -3.79 -0.04
C THR A 4 6.29 -3.22 -0.82
N ALA A 5 5.46 -4.09 -1.41
CA ALA A 5 4.19 -3.68 -2.01
C ALA A 5 3.03 -4.55 -1.56
N GLY A 6 1.95 -3.89 -1.17
CA GLY A 6 0.68 -4.56 -0.88
C GLY A 6 -0.14 -4.76 -2.16
N ILE A 7 -0.56 -6.00 -2.43
CA ILE A 7 -1.49 -6.30 -3.51
C ILE A 7 -2.91 -6.08 -3.00
N VAL A 8 -3.60 -5.09 -3.55
CA VAL A 8 -4.90 -4.61 -3.11
C VAL A 8 -5.92 -4.71 -4.24
N GLY A 9 -7.19 -4.84 -3.92
CA GLY A 9 -8.30 -4.85 -4.87
C GLY A 9 -9.54 -5.51 -4.28
N LEU A 10 -10.66 -5.44 -4.99
CA LEU A 10 -11.91 -6.08 -4.58
C LEU A 10 -11.77 -7.61 -4.51
N PRO A 11 -12.67 -8.33 -3.82
CA PRO A 11 -12.71 -9.79 -3.87
C PRO A 11 -12.88 -10.31 -5.31
N ASN A 12 -12.30 -11.48 -5.59
CA ASN A 12 -12.43 -12.21 -6.86
C ASN A 12 -11.90 -11.48 -8.13
N VAL A 13 -11.00 -10.51 -7.96
CA VAL A 13 -10.36 -9.80 -9.10
C VAL A 13 -9.07 -10.48 -9.57
N GLY A 14 -8.58 -11.51 -8.87
CA GLY A 14 -7.37 -12.25 -9.24
C GLY A 14 -6.12 -11.92 -8.43
N LYS A 15 -6.22 -11.21 -7.29
CA LYS A 15 -5.07 -10.85 -6.44
C LYS A 15 -4.20 -12.04 -6.07
N SER A 16 -4.77 -13.05 -5.45
CA SER A 16 -4.01 -14.23 -5.00
C SER A 16 -3.50 -15.07 -6.18
N THR A 17 -4.17 -15.02 -7.33
CA THR A 17 -3.68 -15.64 -8.57
C THR A 17 -2.41 -14.91 -9.04
N LEU A 18 -2.44 -13.59 -9.08
CA LEU A 18 -1.29 -12.76 -9.44
C LEU A 18 -0.14 -12.96 -8.44
N PHE A 19 -0.44 -12.88 -7.13
CA PHE A 19 0.54 -13.13 -6.07
C PHE A 19 1.22 -14.48 -6.22
N ASN A 20 0.43 -15.55 -6.42
CA ASN A 20 0.95 -16.89 -6.62
C ASN A 20 1.79 -17.01 -7.92
N ALA A 21 1.39 -16.34 -8.99
CA ALA A 21 2.14 -16.35 -10.24
C ALA A 21 3.49 -15.63 -10.09
N ILE A 22 3.53 -14.52 -9.36
CA ILE A 22 4.77 -13.77 -9.12
C ILE A 22 5.69 -14.53 -8.17
N THR A 23 5.16 -15.14 -7.10
CA THR A 23 5.96 -15.77 -6.04
C THR A 23 6.33 -17.23 -6.31
N LYS A 24 5.53 -17.98 -7.10
CA LYS A 24 5.81 -19.39 -7.44
C LYS A 24 6.90 -19.58 -8.49
N SER A 25 7.23 -18.55 -9.26
CA SER A 25 8.36 -18.59 -10.21
C SER A 25 9.70 -18.46 -9.52
N GLN A 26 9.74 -18.44 -8.19
CA GLN A 26 10.96 -18.22 -7.43
C GLN A 26 11.36 -19.40 -6.58
N VAL A 27 12.56 -19.78 -6.84
CA VAL A 27 13.33 -20.81 -6.16
C VAL A 27 13.55 -20.42 -4.71
N GLU A 28 13.13 -21.31 -3.81
CA GLU A 28 13.61 -21.43 -2.43
C GLU A 28 13.91 -20.12 -1.68
N ALA A 29 12.89 -19.51 -1.11
CA ALA A 29 13.02 -18.52 -0.03
C ALA A 29 13.84 -19.05 1.20
N ALA A 30 14.22 -20.30 1.18
CA ALA A 30 15.00 -20.99 2.21
C ALA A 30 16.42 -20.45 2.44
N ASN A 31 16.93 -19.58 1.57
CA ASN A 31 18.29 -19.09 1.66
C ASN A 31 18.46 -17.67 2.20
N TYR A 32 17.37 -16.99 2.58
CA TYR A 32 17.45 -15.66 3.20
C TYR A 32 17.38 -15.81 4.73
N PRO A 33 18.44 -15.43 5.48
CA PRO A 33 18.55 -15.67 6.91
C PRO A 33 17.54 -14.91 7.79
N PHE A 34 16.67 -14.07 7.20
CA PHE A 34 15.70 -13.26 7.92
C PHE A 34 14.26 -13.37 7.38
N ALA A 35 13.98 -14.32 6.50
CA ALA A 35 12.63 -14.53 6.00
C ALA A 35 11.75 -15.18 7.08
N THR A 36 11.11 -14.36 7.89
CA THR A 36 9.96 -14.80 8.68
C THR A 36 8.83 -15.03 7.69
N ILE A 37 8.53 -16.29 7.37
CA ILE A 37 7.45 -16.67 6.47
C ILE A 37 6.13 -16.33 7.16
N GLN A 38 5.64 -15.12 6.95
CA GLN A 38 4.24 -14.82 7.21
C GLN A 38 3.42 -15.38 6.04
N PRO A 39 2.22 -15.97 6.28
CA PRO A 39 1.49 -16.72 5.25
C PRO A 39 1.12 -15.95 3.99
N ASN A 40 1.24 -14.63 4.00
CA ASN A 40 0.81 -13.72 2.94
C ASN A 40 1.94 -12.84 2.39
N VAL A 41 3.21 -13.16 2.64
CA VAL A 41 4.36 -12.40 2.11
C VAL A 41 5.17 -13.28 1.18
N GLY A 42 5.43 -12.78 -0.02
CA GLY A 42 6.28 -13.42 -1.02
C GLY A 42 7.46 -12.54 -1.38
N VAL A 43 8.67 -13.08 -1.26
CA VAL A 43 9.90 -12.39 -1.64
C VAL A 43 10.31 -12.82 -3.04
N VAL A 44 10.60 -11.84 -3.91
CA VAL A 44 11.00 -12.09 -5.29
C VAL A 44 12.33 -11.40 -5.57
N GLU A 45 13.20 -12.05 -6.32
CA GLU A 45 14.40 -11.40 -6.85
C GLU A 45 14.01 -10.48 -8.00
N VAL A 46 14.64 -9.30 -8.05
CA VAL A 46 14.47 -8.36 -9.15
C VAL A 46 15.54 -8.62 -10.21
N PRO A 47 15.17 -9.14 -11.40
CA PRO A 47 16.11 -9.32 -12.48
C PRO A 47 16.74 -7.99 -12.89
N ASP A 48 18.07 -7.94 -13.03
CA ASP A 48 18.79 -6.75 -13.48
C ASP A 48 19.86 -7.12 -14.51
N TYR A 49 19.61 -6.80 -15.77
CA TYR A 49 20.52 -7.08 -16.88
C TYR A 49 21.91 -6.44 -16.70
N ARG A 50 22.04 -5.38 -15.90
CA ARG A 50 23.33 -4.74 -15.60
C ARG A 50 24.17 -5.64 -14.70
N ILE A 51 23.53 -6.30 -13.74
CA ILE A 51 24.19 -7.30 -12.89
C ILE A 51 24.59 -8.49 -13.75
N ASP A 52 23.73 -8.99 -14.62
CA ASP A 52 24.02 -10.11 -15.52
C ASP A 52 25.25 -9.79 -16.38
N ARG A 53 25.36 -8.57 -16.93
CA ARG A 53 26.48 -8.14 -17.69
C ARG A 53 27.77 -8.03 -16.87
N LEU A 54 27.70 -7.59 -15.63
CA LEU A 54 28.85 -7.57 -14.72
C LEU A 54 29.29 -8.99 -14.35
N VAL A 55 28.38 -9.91 -14.16
CA VAL A 55 28.68 -11.33 -13.92
C VAL A 55 29.46 -11.93 -15.09
N GLU A 56 29.05 -11.68 -16.33
CA GLU A 56 29.76 -12.14 -17.52
C GLU A 56 31.19 -11.63 -17.58
N ILE A 57 31.43 -10.36 -17.20
CA ILE A 57 32.75 -9.72 -17.27
C ILE A 57 33.67 -10.18 -16.13
N PHE A 58 33.15 -10.24 -14.90
CA PHE A 58 34.01 -10.45 -13.72
C PHE A 58 33.98 -11.87 -13.17
N ASN A 59 33.04 -12.72 -13.63
CA ASN A 59 32.87 -14.12 -13.20
C ASN A 59 32.96 -14.28 -11.66
N PRO A 60 32.10 -13.60 -10.90
CA PRO A 60 32.15 -13.56 -9.44
C PRO A 60 31.84 -14.93 -8.83
N LYS A 61 32.33 -15.20 -7.63
CA LYS A 61 32.02 -16.43 -6.91
C LYS A 61 30.55 -16.51 -6.43
N LYS A 62 29.90 -15.36 -6.27
CA LYS A 62 28.52 -15.27 -5.82
C LYS A 62 27.89 -13.99 -6.39
N THR A 63 26.67 -14.11 -6.88
CA THR A 63 25.83 -13.00 -7.32
C THR A 63 24.62 -12.93 -6.39
N ILE A 64 24.25 -11.72 -5.98
CA ILE A 64 23.07 -11.47 -5.15
C ILE A 64 22.29 -10.34 -5.82
N TYR A 65 21.08 -10.65 -6.26
CA TYR A 65 20.14 -9.66 -6.76
C TYR A 65 19.42 -8.96 -5.60
N THR A 66 18.91 -7.76 -5.85
CA THR A 66 17.99 -7.14 -4.88
C THR A 66 16.68 -7.91 -4.84
N THR A 67 16.00 -7.81 -3.71
CA THR A 67 14.71 -8.46 -3.53
C THR A 67 13.60 -7.43 -3.36
N PHE A 68 12.40 -7.84 -3.73
CA PHE A 68 11.16 -7.10 -3.54
C PHE A 68 10.17 -8.00 -2.80
N GLU A 69 9.44 -7.44 -1.86
CA GLU A 69 8.44 -8.18 -1.09
C GLU A 69 7.04 -7.80 -1.54
N PHE A 70 6.23 -8.81 -1.85
CA PHE A 70 4.80 -8.65 -2.10
C PHE A 70 4.01 -9.20 -0.91
N THR A 71 3.01 -8.44 -0.46
CA THR A 71 2.05 -8.88 0.56
C THR A 71 0.68 -9.03 -0.09
N ASP A 72 0.09 -10.26 -0.06
CA ASP A 72 -1.30 -10.46 -0.48
C ASP A 72 -2.22 -9.95 0.63
N ILE A 73 -2.80 -8.78 0.42
CA ILE A 73 -3.72 -8.16 1.35
C ILE A 73 -5.14 -8.61 1.03
N ALA A 74 -5.86 -9.12 2.02
CA ALA A 74 -7.24 -9.58 1.87
C ALA A 74 -8.10 -8.51 1.17
N GLY A 75 -9.01 -8.94 0.29
CA GLY A 75 -9.82 -8.02 -0.53
C GLY A 75 -10.61 -7.03 0.33
N LEU A 76 -10.53 -5.76 -0.04
CA LEU A 76 -11.32 -4.71 0.58
C LEU A 76 -12.77 -4.83 0.13
N VAL A 77 -13.68 -4.74 1.07
CA VAL A 77 -15.12 -4.61 0.82
C VAL A 77 -15.57 -3.20 1.18
N LYS A 78 -16.57 -2.70 0.49
CA LYS A 78 -17.18 -1.39 0.74
C LYS A 78 -17.58 -1.23 2.22
N GLY A 79 -17.22 -0.09 2.82
CA GLY A 79 -17.47 0.17 4.24
C GLY A 79 -16.38 -0.33 5.19
N ALA A 80 -15.23 -0.77 4.67
CA ALA A 80 -14.13 -1.27 5.50
C ALA A 80 -13.52 -0.19 6.39
N SER A 81 -13.54 1.08 5.98
CA SER A 81 -13.06 2.23 6.74
C SER A 81 -13.95 2.55 7.96
N GLN A 82 -15.24 2.17 7.92
CA GLN A 82 -16.21 2.39 8.99
C GLN A 82 -16.41 1.17 9.89
N GLY A 83 -15.82 0.01 9.54
CA GLY A 83 -16.10 -1.27 10.14
C GLY A 83 -15.20 -1.65 11.30
N GLU A 84 -15.75 -2.38 12.24
CA GLU A 84 -15.00 -3.14 13.23
C GLU A 84 -14.43 -4.41 12.58
N GLY A 85 -13.18 -4.75 12.87
CA GLY A 85 -12.60 -6.04 12.52
C GLY A 85 -11.80 -6.07 11.22
N LEU A 86 -12.31 -6.68 10.15
CA LEU A 86 -11.55 -6.96 8.91
C LEU A 86 -11.06 -5.70 8.18
N GLY A 87 -11.81 -4.60 8.21
CA GLY A 87 -11.41 -3.33 7.60
C GLY A 87 -10.18 -2.73 8.29
N ASN A 88 -10.14 -2.72 9.61
CA ASN A 88 -9.00 -2.23 10.36
C ASN A 88 -7.75 -3.09 10.14
N GLN A 89 -7.91 -4.40 9.99
CA GLN A 89 -6.81 -5.31 9.67
C GLN A 89 -6.25 -5.05 8.26
N PHE A 90 -7.14 -4.83 7.29
CA PHE A 90 -6.75 -4.46 5.92
C PHE A 90 -5.91 -3.17 5.91
N LEU A 91 -6.38 -2.11 6.56
CA LEU A 91 -5.67 -0.83 6.63
C LEU A 91 -4.35 -0.94 7.39
N SER A 92 -4.29 -1.77 8.43
CA SER A 92 -3.05 -2.03 9.16
C SER A 92 -2.00 -2.70 8.27
N ASN A 93 -2.41 -3.64 7.41
CA ASN A 93 -1.51 -4.31 6.48
C ASN A 93 -0.99 -3.36 5.39
N ILE A 94 -1.85 -2.47 4.86
CA ILE A 94 -1.43 -1.45 3.88
C ILE A 94 -0.36 -0.52 4.47
N ARG A 95 -0.52 -0.07 5.71
CA ARG A 95 0.43 0.82 6.38
C ARG A 95 1.83 0.23 6.58
N LEU A 96 1.98 -1.07 6.42
CA LEU A 96 3.27 -1.77 6.52
C LEU A 96 3.98 -1.88 5.17
N THR A 97 3.39 -1.38 4.09
CA THR A 97 3.96 -1.46 2.73
C THR A 97 4.37 -0.10 2.21
N ASP A 98 5.45 -0.05 1.42
CA ASP A 98 5.96 1.19 0.80
C ASP A 98 5.13 1.62 -0.41
N ALA A 99 4.44 0.67 -1.06
CA ALA A 99 3.62 0.93 -2.24
C ALA A 99 2.39 0.01 -2.29
N ILE A 100 1.40 0.41 -3.07
CA ILE A 100 0.18 -0.36 -3.32
C ILE A 100 0.13 -0.78 -4.79
N CYS A 101 -0.05 -2.09 -5.02
CA CYS A 101 -0.31 -2.70 -6.30
C CYS A 101 -1.82 -2.94 -6.42
N HIS A 102 -2.55 -2.03 -7.05
CA HIS A 102 -4.00 -2.15 -7.18
C HIS A 102 -4.37 -3.07 -8.34
N VAL A 103 -4.95 -4.22 -8.04
CA VAL A 103 -5.42 -5.21 -9.02
C VAL A 103 -6.89 -4.97 -9.30
N VAL A 104 -7.20 -4.73 -10.58
CA VAL A 104 -8.53 -4.42 -11.06
C VAL A 104 -8.95 -5.44 -12.12
N ARG A 105 -10.17 -5.94 -12.02
CA ARG A 105 -10.72 -6.89 -12.99
C ARG A 105 -11.23 -6.16 -14.22
N CYS A 106 -10.62 -6.44 -15.39
CA CYS A 106 -10.98 -5.86 -16.68
C CYS A 106 -11.50 -6.92 -17.68
N PHE A 107 -11.83 -8.11 -17.22
CA PHE A 107 -12.31 -9.21 -18.07
C PHE A 107 -13.64 -9.76 -17.57
N ASP A 108 -14.47 -10.21 -18.51
CA ASP A 108 -15.73 -10.89 -18.21
C ASP A 108 -15.51 -12.40 -18.12
N ASN A 109 -16.04 -12.98 -17.04
CA ASN A 109 -16.10 -14.43 -16.88
C ASN A 109 -17.34 -14.77 -16.02
N PRO A 110 -18.35 -15.48 -16.58
CA PRO A 110 -19.58 -15.81 -15.87
C PRO A 110 -19.38 -16.77 -14.70
N ASP A 111 -18.29 -17.55 -14.70
CA ASP A 111 -17.99 -18.49 -13.63
C ASP A 111 -17.38 -17.85 -12.39
N ILE A 112 -16.98 -16.57 -12.48
CA ILE A 112 -16.38 -15.83 -11.38
C ILE A 112 -17.33 -14.70 -10.96
N THR A 113 -17.94 -14.84 -9.79
CA THR A 113 -18.84 -13.84 -9.23
C THR A 113 -18.09 -12.55 -8.92
N HIS A 114 -18.62 -11.40 -9.37
CA HIS A 114 -18.15 -10.08 -8.98
C HIS A 114 -18.96 -9.56 -7.80
N VAL A 115 -18.32 -8.90 -6.82
CA VAL A 115 -19.00 -8.39 -5.60
C VAL A 115 -20.06 -7.33 -5.92
N GLU A 116 -19.86 -6.56 -6.97
CA GLU A 116 -20.80 -5.53 -7.47
C GLU A 116 -21.72 -6.06 -8.59
N ASN A 117 -21.79 -7.38 -8.79
CA ASN A 117 -22.62 -8.06 -9.81
C ASN A 117 -22.34 -7.67 -11.28
N SER A 118 -21.37 -6.82 -11.54
CA SER A 118 -20.94 -6.39 -12.87
C SER A 118 -19.48 -6.02 -12.87
N VAL A 119 -18.81 -6.19 -14.01
CA VAL A 119 -17.42 -5.75 -14.19
C VAL A 119 -17.45 -4.29 -14.64
N ASP A 120 -16.89 -3.41 -13.82
CA ASP A 120 -16.70 -1.98 -14.11
C ASP A 120 -15.39 -1.52 -13.46
N PRO A 121 -14.28 -1.52 -14.21
CA PRO A 121 -12.97 -1.24 -13.68
C PRO A 121 -12.84 0.16 -13.05
N ILE A 122 -13.53 1.17 -13.62
CA ILE A 122 -13.46 2.55 -13.11
C ILE A 122 -14.14 2.65 -11.75
N ARG A 123 -15.36 2.15 -11.63
CA ARG A 123 -16.09 2.06 -10.37
C ARG A 123 -15.27 1.30 -9.30
N ASP A 124 -14.66 0.19 -9.68
CA ASP A 124 -13.90 -0.64 -8.74
C ASP A 124 -12.65 0.09 -8.22
N ILE A 125 -11.99 0.89 -9.08
CA ILE A 125 -10.89 1.78 -8.68
C ILE A 125 -11.39 2.86 -7.72
N GLU A 126 -12.52 3.49 -8.04
CA GLU A 126 -13.09 4.55 -7.20
C GLU A 126 -13.50 4.05 -5.81
N ILE A 127 -14.06 2.84 -5.70
CA ILE A 127 -14.39 2.21 -4.42
C ILE A 127 -13.15 2.09 -3.53
N ILE A 128 -12.06 1.53 -4.07
CA ILE A 128 -10.81 1.37 -3.30
C ILE A 128 -10.22 2.73 -2.92
N ASN A 129 -10.16 3.66 -3.86
CA ASN A 129 -9.63 5.01 -3.60
C ASN A 129 -10.44 5.72 -2.51
N LEU A 130 -11.76 5.61 -2.54
CA LEU A 130 -12.63 6.21 -1.53
C LEU A 130 -12.36 5.62 -0.14
N GLU A 131 -12.28 4.29 -0.02
CA GLU A 131 -12.01 3.63 1.27
C GLU A 131 -10.65 4.03 1.85
N LEU A 132 -9.62 4.15 0.99
CA LEU A 132 -8.31 4.64 1.42
C LEU A 132 -8.37 6.10 1.86
N THR A 133 -9.07 6.95 1.13
CA THR A 133 -9.23 8.37 1.45
C THR A 133 -9.98 8.57 2.78
N LEU A 134 -11.03 7.77 3.04
CA LEU A 134 -11.75 7.80 4.31
C LEU A 134 -10.88 7.34 5.49
N ALA A 135 -10.01 6.35 5.27
CA ALA A 135 -9.05 5.90 6.27
C ALA A 135 -7.99 6.96 6.58
N ASP A 136 -7.51 7.68 5.55
CA ASP A 136 -6.58 8.80 5.71
C ASP A 136 -7.26 9.94 6.46
N LEU A 137 -8.51 10.29 6.13
CA LEU A 137 -9.30 11.31 6.84
C LEU A 137 -9.41 10.97 8.33
N GLN A 138 -9.77 9.75 8.68
CA GLN A 138 -9.83 9.31 10.08
C GLN A 138 -8.47 9.42 10.79
N THR A 139 -7.40 9.09 10.08
CA THR A 139 -6.02 9.21 10.61
C THR A 139 -5.68 10.67 10.91
N ILE A 140 -6.01 11.58 10.01
CA ILE A 140 -5.80 13.04 10.16
C ILE A 140 -6.62 13.58 11.32
N GLU A 141 -7.90 13.26 11.44
CA GLU A 141 -8.76 13.69 12.54
C GLU A 141 -8.21 13.25 13.90
N ASN A 142 -7.78 11.98 14.00
CA ASN A 142 -7.16 11.45 15.20
C ASN A 142 -5.84 12.15 15.54
N ARG A 143 -5.01 12.44 14.54
CA ARG A 143 -3.74 13.14 14.73
C ARG A 143 -3.97 14.58 15.13
N ARG A 144 -4.86 15.28 14.43
CA ARG A 144 -5.26 16.67 14.71
C ARG A 144 -5.69 16.84 16.16
N SER A 145 -6.58 15.99 16.66
CA SER A 145 -7.08 16.07 18.04
C SER A 145 -5.97 15.98 19.11
N LYS A 146 -4.90 15.22 18.82
CA LYS A 146 -3.73 15.07 19.69
C LYS A 146 -2.81 16.28 19.63
N ILE A 147 -2.53 16.75 18.41
CA ILE A 147 -1.59 17.87 18.18
C ILE A 147 -2.20 19.20 18.59
N GLU A 148 -3.48 19.44 18.36
CA GLU A 148 -4.14 20.68 18.76
C GLU A 148 -3.98 20.97 20.26
N ARG A 149 -4.06 19.94 21.10
CA ARG A 149 -3.79 20.08 22.54
C ARG A 149 -2.35 20.47 22.83
N LYS A 150 -1.39 19.82 22.14
CA LYS A 150 0.05 20.08 22.29
C LYS A 150 0.39 21.50 21.80
N ALA A 151 -0.08 21.87 20.62
CA ALA A 151 0.14 23.21 20.03
C ALA A 151 -0.41 24.34 20.91
N LYS A 152 -1.60 24.15 21.53
CA LYS A 152 -2.19 25.13 22.45
C LYS A 152 -1.39 25.28 23.75
N THR A 153 -0.76 24.21 24.22
CA THR A 153 -0.04 24.20 25.51
C THR A 153 1.41 24.65 25.36
N ASN A 154 2.15 24.09 24.41
CA ASN A 154 3.59 24.27 24.28
C ASN A 154 3.97 25.33 23.22
N LYS A 155 3.09 25.64 22.27
CA LYS A 155 3.33 26.57 21.14
C LYS A 155 4.64 26.27 20.39
N ASP A 156 5.06 25.02 20.33
CA ASP A 156 6.23 24.63 19.58
C ASP A 156 5.97 24.73 18.06
N LYS A 157 6.98 25.19 17.33
CA LYS A 157 6.88 25.46 15.90
C LYS A 157 6.46 24.21 15.10
N GLU A 158 7.06 23.06 15.42
CA GLU A 158 6.78 21.79 14.75
C GLU A 158 5.30 21.38 14.83
N SER A 159 4.69 21.50 16.03
CA SER A 159 3.25 21.19 16.21
C SER A 159 2.34 22.19 15.49
N LEU A 160 2.77 23.46 15.34
CA LEU A 160 2.00 24.44 14.58
C LEU A 160 2.09 24.20 13.08
N ASP A 161 3.27 23.87 12.57
CA ASP A 161 3.51 23.58 11.15
C ASP A 161 2.76 22.29 10.75
N GLU A 162 2.77 21.27 11.60
CA GLU A 162 2.00 20.04 11.39
C GLU A 162 0.48 20.33 11.39
N LEU A 163 -0.02 21.13 12.32
CA LEU A 163 -1.44 21.48 12.36
C LEU A 163 -1.86 22.23 11.09
N ALA A 164 -1.04 23.16 10.59
CA ALA A 164 -1.29 23.88 9.34
C ALA A 164 -1.36 22.94 8.14
N LEU A 165 -0.49 21.92 8.09
CA LEU A 165 -0.53 20.89 7.05
C LEU A 165 -1.83 20.05 7.12
N LEU A 166 -2.22 19.63 8.33
CA LEU A 166 -3.46 18.86 8.53
C LEU A 166 -4.71 19.67 8.13
N ASP A 167 -4.71 20.99 8.40
CA ASP A 167 -5.79 21.91 8.01
C ASP A 167 -5.92 22.07 6.48
N ARG A 168 -4.82 21.88 5.73
CA ARG A 168 -4.82 21.87 4.25
C ARG A 168 -5.22 20.53 3.67
N LEU A 169 -4.86 19.42 4.33
CA LEU A 169 -5.17 18.05 3.88
C LEU A 169 -6.64 17.69 4.08
N GLN A 170 -7.22 18.07 5.20
CA GLN A 170 -8.56 17.68 5.59
C GLN A 170 -9.62 17.98 4.51
N PRO A 171 -9.74 19.21 3.96
CA PRO A 171 -10.76 19.53 2.96
C PRO A 171 -10.58 18.72 1.65
N ILE A 172 -9.35 18.39 1.28
CA ILE A 172 -9.05 17.59 0.09
C ILE A 172 -9.59 16.16 0.26
N LEU A 173 -9.35 15.57 1.43
CA LEU A 173 -9.85 14.24 1.74
C LEU A 173 -11.38 14.22 1.92
N GLU A 174 -11.97 15.27 2.49
CA GLU A 174 -13.43 15.44 2.58
C GLU A 174 -14.10 15.53 1.21
N GLU A 175 -13.40 16.08 0.20
CA GLU A 175 -13.82 16.05 -1.20
C GLU A 175 -13.64 14.67 -1.88
N GLY A 176 -13.15 13.67 -1.17
CA GLY A 176 -12.86 12.33 -1.72
C GLY A 176 -11.59 12.26 -2.56
N LYS A 177 -10.74 13.27 -2.53
CA LYS A 177 -9.47 13.29 -3.25
C LYS A 177 -8.35 12.72 -2.37
N PRO A 178 -7.41 11.93 -2.93
CA PRO A 178 -6.32 11.36 -2.15
C PRO A 178 -5.33 12.43 -1.68
N ALA A 179 -4.65 12.21 -0.54
CA ALA A 179 -3.68 13.14 0.04
C ALA A 179 -2.57 13.55 -0.95
N ARG A 180 -2.15 12.65 -1.86
CA ARG A 180 -1.14 12.93 -2.90
C ARG A 180 -1.55 14.00 -3.92
N SER A 181 -2.81 14.44 -3.94
CA SER A 181 -3.25 15.55 -4.80
C SER A 181 -2.91 16.93 -4.23
N LEU A 182 -2.45 17.01 -2.99
CA LEU A 182 -1.95 18.23 -2.39
C LEU A 182 -0.49 18.45 -2.80
N GLU A 183 -0.20 19.65 -3.33
CA GLU A 183 1.18 20.08 -3.56
C GLU A 183 1.82 20.45 -2.21
N LEU A 184 2.93 19.78 -1.90
CA LEU A 184 3.69 19.93 -0.67
C LEU A 184 5.04 20.61 -0.96
N ASN A 185 5.46 21.52 -0.09
CA ASN A 185 6.83 22.01 -0.07
C ASN A 185 7.77 21.00 0.62
N GLU A 186 9.09 21.27 0.59
CA GLU A 186 10.10 20.36 1.15
C GLU A 186 9.90 20.09 2.65
N ASP A 187 9.57 21.13 3.44
CA ASP A 187 9.34 21.00 4.88
C ASP A 187 8.07 20.18 5.17
N GLU A 188 7.01 20.37 4.40
CA GLU A 188 5.76 19.62 4.51
C GLU A 188 5.92 18.15 4.11
N GLN A 189 6.79 17.84 3.14
CA GLN A 189 7.09 16.45 2.75
C GLN A 189 7.79 15.68 3.88
N ILE A 190 8.54 16.35 4.74
CA ILE A 190 9.19 15.74 5.91
C ILE A 190 8.16 15.46 7.02
N LEU A 191 7.13 16.29 7.12
CA LEU A 191 6.07 16.16 8.13
C LEU A 191 5.01 15.11 7.76
N MET A 192 4.87 14.77 6.47
CA MET A 192 3.91 13.83 5.93
C MET A 192 4.35 12.37 6.16
#